data_ccc934806d03de672f7aac7d2517509f
#
_entry.id   ccc934806d03de672f7aac7d2517509f
#
_cell.length_a   1.000
_cell.length_b   1.000
_cell.length_c   1.000
_cell.angle_alpha   90.00
_cell.angle_beta   90.00
_cell.angle_gamma   90.00
#
_symmetry.space_group_name_H-M   'P 1'
#
loop_
_entity.id
_entity.type
_entity.pdbx_description
1 polymer ?
#
loop_
_entity_poly.entity_id
_entity_poly.type
_entity_poly.pdbx_seq_one_letter_code
_entity_poly.pdbx_strand_id
1 'polypeptide(L)'
;MQSILDAVQESKADLGIIFDTDVDRAGAVLSDGTELNRNRIIAMMAAILLREHPGTTIVTDSITSTGLAAFIRKHGGVHHRFKRGYRNVINESMRLNREGHDSQLAMETSGHGALKENYFLDDGAYLVTRLLIELARAKKEGYTLESLIADLAEPAESKEFRMNILVPDFKAYGQKIIDELNVYAASQPGWSVAPDNFEGVRVNLDKAHGDGWFLLRLSLHDPLIPLNIESDSVGGVRQIAAELAPFLRPFDQLDTGALLAFAGC
;
A
#
# COMPACT_ATOMS: atom_id res chain seq x y z
N MET A 1 -2.44 -2.64 -17.31
CA MET A 1 -3.90 -2.56 -16.99
C MET A 1 -4.73 -2.14 -18.21
N GLN A 2 -4.35 -1.14 -19.04
CA GLN A 2 -5.19 -0.65 -20.16
C GLN A 2 -5.67 -1.76 -21.11
N SER A 3 -4.80 -2.66 -21.56
CA SER A 3 -5.16 -3.74 -22.48
C SER A 3 -6.21 -4.71 -21.93
N ILE A 4 -6.21 -4.97 -20.63
CA ILE A 4 -7.22 -5.84 -20.02
C ILE A 4 -8.53 -5.07 -19.77
N LEU A 5 -8.46 -3.77 -19.50
CA LEU A 5 -9.64 -2.91 -19.40
C LEU A 5 -10.39 -2.89 -20.74
N ASP A 6 -9.66 -2.65 -21.84
CA ASP A 6 -10.24 -2.64 -23.20
C ASP A 6 -10.88 -4.01 -23.52
N ALA A 7 -10.18 -5.12 -23.22
CA ALA A 7 -10.70 -6.48 -23.43
C ALA A 7 -11.98 -6.78 -22.63
N VAL A 8 -12.07 -6.33 -21.36
CA VAL A 8 -13.27 -6.49 -20.53
C VAL A 8 -14.45 -5.71 -21.12
N GLN A 9 -14.21 -4.47 -21.55
CA GLN A 9 -15.25 -3.63 -22.13
C GLN A 9 -15.76 -4.16 -23.48
N GLU A 10 -14.86 -4.59 -24.36
CA GLU A 10 -15.18 -5.15 -25.67
C GLU A 10 -15.94 -6.47 -25.58
N SER A 11 -15.48 -7.38 -24.72
CA SER A 11 -16.08 -8.71 -24.54
C SER A 11 -17.28 -8.73 -23.61
N LYS A 12 -17.51 -7.65 -22.84
CA LYS A 12 -18.46 -7.57 -21.72
C LYS A 12 -18.24 -8.69 -20.70
N ALA A 13 -16.97 -8.97 -20.40
CA ALA A 13 -16.61 -9.98 -19.43
C ALA A 13 -16.96 -9.53 -18.01
N ASP A 14 -17.29 -10.47 -17.15
CA ASP A 14 -17.58 -10.20 -15.73
C ASP A 14 -16.31 -9.86 -14.94
N LEU A 15 -15.16 -10.35 -15.41
CA LEU A 15 -13.86 -10.16 -14.76
C LEU A 15 -12.74 -10.30 -15.80
N GLY A 16 -11.82 -9.37 -15.83
CA GLY A 16 -10.54 -9.47 -16.52
C GLY A 16 -9.43 -9.82 -15.55
N ILE A 17 -8.51 -10.66 -15.97
CA ILE A 17 -7.41 -11.14 -15.13
C ILE A 17 -6.10 -10.89 -15.85
N ILE A 18 -5.10 -10.40 -15.13
CA ILE A 18 -3.74 -10.22 -15.63
C ILE A 18 -2.74 -10.76 -14.62
N PHE A 19 -1.74 -11.48 -15.12
CA PHE A 19 -0.60 -11.96 -14.36
C PHE A 19 0.68 -11.33 -14.88
N ASP A 20 1.69 -11.31 -14.07
CA ASP A 20 3.05 -11.10 -14.55
C ASP A 20 3.67 -12.42 -15.10
N THR A 21 4.95 -12.39 -15.46
CA THR A 21 5.57 -13.46 -16.26
C THR A 21 5.66 -14.80 -15.51
N ASP A 22 5.88 -14.77 -14.20
CA ASP A 22 6.04 -15.94 -13.33
C ASP A 22 4.81 -16.23 -12.47
N VAL A 23 3.72 -15.45 -12.66
CA VAL A 23 2.37 -15.69 -12.12
C VAL A 23 2.29 -15.61 -10.59
N ASP A 24 3.28 -15.02 -9.94
CA ASP A 24 3.26 -14.77 -8.50
C ASP A 24 2.49 -13.48 -8.14
N ARG A 25 2.25 -12.59 -9.12
CA ARG A 25 1.44 -11.38 -8.98
C ARG A 25 0.20 -11.43 -9.85
N ALA A 26 -0.90 -10.96 -9.30
CA ALA A 26 -2.15 -10.84 -10.01
C ALA A 26 -2.74 -9.42 -9.90
N GLY A 27 -3.44 -9.03 -10.95
CA GLY A 27 -4.33 -7.89 -10.99
C GLY A 27 -5.61 -8.27 -11.72
N ALA A 28 -6.67 -7.51 -11.53
CA ALA A 28 -7.93 -7.76 -12.23
C ALA A 28 -8.62 -6.46 -12.62
N VAL A 29 -9.63 -6.58 -13.50
CA VAL A 29 -10.55 -5.50 -13.87
C VAL A 29 -11.96 -6.04 -13.73
N LEU A 30 -12.80 -5.35 -12.99
CA LEU A 30 -14.21 -5.69 -12.77
C LEU A 30 -15.07 -5.31 -13.99
N SER A 31 -16.31 -5.78 -14.01
CA SER A 31 -17.23 -5.58 -15.13
C SER A 31 -17.55 -4.11 -15.43
N ASP A 32 -17.48 -3.23 -14.42
CA ASP A 32 -17.67 -1.79 -14.55
C ASP A 32 -16.41 -1.02 -15.00
N GLY A 33 -15.29 -1.72 -15.19
CA GLY A 33 -13.99 -1.14 -15.52
C GLY A 33 -13.12 -0.79 -14.31
N THR A 34 -13.57 -1.06 -13.09
CA THR A 34 -12.79 -0.83 -11.88
C THR A 34 -11.55 -1.72 -11.88
N GLU A 35 -10.37 -1.10 -11.84
CA GLU A 35 -9.11 -1.82 -11.72
C GLU A 35 -8.89 -2.33 -10.30
N LEU A 36 -8.76 -3.63 -10.12
CA LEU A 36 -8.30 -4.28 -8.88
C LEU A 36 -6.78 -4.38 -8.89
N ASN A 37 -6.14 -3.35 -8.37
CA ASN A 37 -4.70 -3.28 -8.16
C ASN A 37 -4.41 -2.56 -6.84
N ARG A 38 -3.16 -2.57 -6.38
CA ARG A 38 -2.70 -1.85 -5.18
C ARG A 38 -3.64 -2.07 -3.97
N ASN A 39 -4.19 -1.00 -3.38
CA ASN A 39 -5.09 -1.08 -2.23
C ASN A 39 -6.41 -1.79 -2.55
N ARG A 40 -6.93 -1.69 -3.78
CA ARG A 40 -8.22 -2.28 -4.15
C ARG A 40 -8.20 -3.80 -4.16
N ILE A 41 -7.15 -4.42 -4.69
CA ILE A 41 -7.05 -5.89 -4.68
C ILE A 41 -6.86 -6.42 -3.25
N ILE A 42 -6.10 -5.69 -2.41
CA ILE A 42 -5.96 -6.03 -0.99
C ILE A 42 -7.31 -5.91 -0.27
N ALA A 43 -8.06 -4.83 -0.52
CA ALA A 43 -9.39 -4.64 0.06
C ALA A 43 -10.36 -5.74 -0.35
N MET A 44 -10.37 -6.12 -1.63
CA MET A 44 -11.20 -7.20 -2.16
C MET A 44 -10.88 -8.53 -1.46
N MET A 45 -9.62 -8.92 -1.39
CA MET A 45 -9.19 -10.13 -0.70
C MET A 45 -9.48 -10.08 0.80
N ALA A 46 -9.29 -8.92 1.43
CA ALA A 46 -9.63 -8.72 2.84
C ALA A 46 -11.14 -8.88 3.08
N ALA A 47 -12.00 -8.29 2.22
CA ALA A 47 -13.45 -8.42 2.33
C ALA A 47 -13.92 -9.88 2.25
N ILE A 48 -13.34 -10.67 1.31
CA ILE A 48 -13.63 -12.10 1.16
C ILE A 48 -13.24 -12.85 2.43
N LEU A 49 -12.00 -12.66 2.89
CA LEU A 49 -11.46 -13.43 4.02
C LEU A 49 -12.05 -13.03 5.37
N LEU A 50 -12.40 -11.76 5.56
CA LEU A 50 -13.01 -11.31 6.82
C LEU A 50 -14.44 -11.85 7.01
N ARG A 51 -15.14 -12.18 5.94
CA ARG A 51 -16.45 -12.89 6.03
C ARG A 51 -16.27 -14.35 6.47
N GLU A 52 -15.17 -14.97 6.07
CA GLU A 52 -14.86 -16.38 6.41
C GLU A 52 -14.12 -16.49 7.75
N HIS A 53 -13.29 -15.51 8.09
CA HIS A 53 -12.44 -15.47 9.28
C HIS A 53 -12.58 -14.10 10.00
N PRO A 54 -13.71 -13.83 10.67
CA PRO A 54 -13.90 -12.57 11.39
C PRO A 54 -12.80 -12.33 12.45
N GLY A 55 -12.26 -11.11 12.47
CA GLY A 55 -11.21 -10.74 13.42
C GLY A 55 -9.78 -11.07 12.96
N THR A 56 -9.60 -11.71 11.81
CA THR A 56 -8.26 -12.04 11.31
C THR A 56 -7.40 -10.80 11.05
N THR A 57 -6.09 -10.96 11.17
CA THR A 57 -5.11 -9.94 10.83
C THR A 57 -4.77 -10.01 9.35
N ILE A 58 -4.84 -8.87 8.67
CA ILE A 58 -4.40 -8.68 7.28
C ILE A 58 -3.05 -7.97 7.32
N VAL A 59 -1.99 -8.66 6.93
CA VAL A 59 -0.63 -8.11 6.86
C VAL A 59 -0.40 -7.49 5.49
N THR A 60 0.06 -6.24 5.46
CA THR A 60 0.33 -5.52 4.21
C THR A 60 1.68 -4.81 4.24
N ASP A 61 2.13 -4.35 3.07
CA ASP A 61 3.32 -3.51 2.98
C ASP A 61 3.10 -2.11 3.55
N SER A 62 4.19 -1.39 3.78
CA SER A 62 4.23 -0.11 4.47
C SER A 62 3.56 1.05 3.74
N ILE A 63 3.39 0.97 2.42
CA ILE A 63 2.85 2.04 1.58
C ILE A 63 1.33 1.96 1.36
N THR A 64 0.65 1.07 2.07
CA THR A 64 -0.82 0.98 2.00
C THR A 64 -1.51 2.20 2.58
N SER A 65 -2.67 2.56 1.99
CA SER A 65 -3.42 3.77 2.34
C SER A 65 -4.03 3.74 3.75
N THR A 66 -4.37 4.91 4.26
CA THR A 66 -5.19 5.05 5.48
C THR A 66 -6.60 4.53 5.24
N GLY A 67 -7.14 4.73 4.03
CA GLY A 67 -8.46 4.22 3.63
C GLY A 67 -8.53 2.70 3.69
N LEU A 68 -7.50 1.97 3.22
CA LEU A 68 -7.44 0.51 3.36
C LEU A 68 -7.43 0.08 4.83
N ALA A 69 -6.67 0.77 5.67
CA ALA A 69 -6.64 0.46 7.10
C ALA A 69 -8.00 0.68 7.79
N ALA A 70 -8.70 1.75 7.41
CA ALA A 70 -10.06 2.03 7.89
C ALA A 70 -11.06 0.97 7.40
N PHE A 71 -10.96 0.58 6.12
CA PHE A 71 -11.78 -0.46 5.49
C PHE A 71 -11.65 -1.80 6.24
N ILE A 72 -10.42 -2.30 6.42
CA ILE A 72 -10.18 -3.58 7.12
C ILE A 72 -10.76 -3.55 8.53
N ARG A 73 -10.54 -2.46 9.29
CA ARG A 73 -11.12 -2.31 10.66
C ARG A 73 -12.64 -2.25 10.65
N LYS A 74 -13.24 -1.54 9.71
CA LYS A 74 -14.71 -1.43 9.56
C LYS A 74 -15.35 -2.79 9.28
N HIS A 75 -14.67 -3.65 8.52
CA HIS A 75 -15.08 -5.03 8.23
C HIS A 75 -14.70 -6.03 9.33
N GLY A 76 -14.26 -5.55 10.50
CA GLY A 76 -13.99 -6.36 11.70
C GLY A 76 -12.63 -7.04 11.71
N GLY A 77 -11.71 -6.67 10.82
CA GLY A 77 -10.34 -7.19 10.79
C GLY A 77 -9.33 -6.34 11.56
N VAL A 78 -8.13 -6.88 11.71
CA VAL A 78 -6.96 -6.18 12.23
C VAL A 78 -6.03 -5.88 11.06
N HIS A 79 -5.69 -4.60 10.84
CA HIS A 79 -4.71 -4.23 9.83
C HIS A 79 -3.31 -4.13 10.44
N HIS A 80 -2.35 -4.84 9.89
CA HIS A 80 -0.96 -4.83 10.29
C HIS A 80 -0.06 -4.46 9.12
N ARG A 81 0.44 -3.21 9.10
CA ARG A 81 1.46 -2.78 8.14
C ARG A 81 2.81 -3.32 8.57
N PHE A 82 3.61 -3.76 7.59
CA PHE A 82 4.95 -4.23 7.84
C PHE A 82 5.92 -3.74 6.74
N LYS A 83 7.16 -4.15 6.83
CA LYS A 83 8.20 -3.80 5.85
C LYS A 83 7.80 -4.25 4.45
N ARG A 84 8.04 -3.41 3.46
CA ARG A 84 7.86 -3.76 2.05
C ARG A 84 8.77 -4.91 1.64
N GLY A 85 8.30 -5.72 0.69
CA GLY A 85 8.91 -6.94 0.18
C GLY A 85 8.04 -8.16 0.51
N TYR A 86 7.65 -8.93 -0.52
CA TYR A 86 6.71 -10.04 -0.36
C TYR A 86 7.13 -11.02 0.75
N ARG A 87 8.44 -11.35 0.84
CA ARG A 87 8.95 -12.21 1.91
C ARG A 87 8.77 -11.60 3.30
N ASN A 88 8.84 -10.27 3.42
CA ASN A 88 8.67 -9.60 4.71
C ASN A 88 7.22 -9.76 5.20
N VAL A 89 6.24 -9.42 4.35
CA VAL A 89 4.82 -9.49 4.74
C VAL A 89 4.36 -10.94 4.96
N ILE A 90 4.83 -11.88 4.15
CA ILE A 90 4.53 -13.32 4.30
C ILE A 90 5.11 -13.86 5.61
N ASN A 91 6.40 -13.62 5.85
CA ASN A 91 7.06 -14.08 7.07
C ASN A 91 6.44 -13.48 8.33
N GLU A 92 6.00 -12.23 8.25
CA GLU A 92 5.32 -11.54 9.36
C GLU A 92 3.96 -12.18 9.67
N SER A 93 3.15 -12.47 8.64
CA SER A 93 1.89 -13.18 8.81
C SER A 93 2.10 -14.58 9.42
N MET A 94 3.13 -15.31 8.96
CA MET A 94 3.52 -16.60 9.55
C MET A 94 3.98 -16.45 11.00
N ARG A 95 4.73 -15.38 11.34
CA ARG A 95 5.18 -15.09 12.71
C ARG A 95 3.98 -14.86 13.62
N LEU A 96 3.04 -14.01 13.22
CA LEU A 96 1.81 -13.73 13.95
C LEU A 96 1.04 -15.01 14.27
N ASN A 97 0.86 -15.89 13.27
CA ASN A 97 0.19 -17.18 13.49
C ASN A 97 0.93 -18.08 14.50
N ARG A 98 2.27 -18.11 14.48
CA ARG A 98 3.06 -18.87 15.48
C ARG A 98 2.90 -18.31 16.89
N GLU A 99 2.63 -17.02 17.02
CA GLU A 99 2.39 -16.34 18.30
C GLU A 99 0.93 -16.39 18.77
N GLY A 100 0.07 -17.09 18.01
CA GLY A 100 -1.35 -17.27 18.37
C GLY A 100 -2.28 -16.16 17.86
N HIS A 101 -1.78 -15.23 17.03
CA HIS A 101 -2.59 -14.24 16.34
C HIS A 101 -3.04 -14.77 14.99
N ASP A 102 -4.35 -14.89 14.76
CA ASP A 102 -4.82 -15.35 13.46
C ASP A 102 -4.52 -14.32 12.38
N SER A 103 -3.82 -14.75 11.32
CA SER A 103 -3.54 -13.95 10.13
C SER A 103 -3.72 -14.82 8.89
N GLN A 104 -4.73 -14.50 8.08
CA GLN A 104 -5.14 -15.30 6.92
C GLN A 104 -4.55 -14.78 5.60
N LEU A 105 -4.12 -13.50 5.55
CA LEU A 105 -3.62 -12.85 4.34
C LEU A 105 -2.37 -12.04 4.62
N ALA A 106 -1.36 -12.24 3.79
CA ALA A 106 -0.23 -11.33 3.60
C ALA A 106 -0.25 -10.84 2.15
N MET A 107 -0.34 -9.54 1.92
CA MET A 107 -0.44 -9.01 0.56
C MET A 107 0.22 -7.64 0.40
N GLU A 108 0.86 -7.43 -0.75
CA GLU A 108 1.50 -6.17 -1.11
C GLU A 108 0.73 -5.39 -2.17
N THR A 109 0.94 -4.09 -2.18
CA THR A 109 0.45 -3.18 -3.25
C THR A 109 1.04 -3.51 -4.63
N SER A 110 2.08 -4.32 -4.71
CA SER A 110 2.68 -4.81 -5.96
C SER A 110 1.87 -5.94 -6.63
N GLY A 111 0.93 -6.57 -5.89
CA GLY A 111 0.13 -7.69 -6.37
C GLY A 111 0.58 -9.06 -5.83
N HIS A 112 1.74 -9.15 -5.17
CA HIS A 112 2.12 -10.35 -4.42
C HIS A 112 1.14 -10.61 -3.29
N GLY A 113 0.78 -11.88 -3.10
CA GLY A 113 -0.12 -12.24 -2.01
C GLY A 113 -0.11 -13.71 -1.67
N ALA A 114 -0.20 -13.98 -0.38
CA ALA A 114 -0.15 -15.31 0.19
C ALA A 114 -1.27 -15.53 1.20
N LEU A 115 -1.96 -16.65 1.08
CA LEU A 115 -3.03 -17.05 1.98
C LEU A 115 -2.58 -18.18 2.89
N LYS A 116 -3.02 -18.17 4.15
CA LYS A 116 -2.75 -19.22 5.12
C LYS A 116 -3.24 -20.58 4.62
N GLU A 117 -4.41 -20.64 4.01
CA GLU A 117 -5.00 -21.88 3.45
C GLU A 117 -4.17 -22.45 2.29
N ASN A 118 -3.38 -21.62 1.59
CA ASN A 118 -2.42 -22.03 0.57
C ASN A 118 -0.98 -22.06 1.11
N TYR A 119 -0.80 -22.42 2.38
CA TYR A 119 0.50 -22.59 3.04
C TYR A 119 1.41 -21.37 2.97
N PHE A 120 0.84 -20.17 2.82
CA PHE A 120 1.57 -18.92 2.60
C PHE A 120 2.48 -18.92 1.37
N LEU A 121 2.13 -19.68 0.34
CA LEU A 121 2.79 -19.56 -0.96
C LEU A 121 2.43 -18.21 -1.59
N ASP A 122 3.42 -17.54 -2.14
CA ASP A 122 3.24 -16.34 -2.97
C ASP A 122 2.69 -16.79 -4.32
N ASP A 123 1.38 -16.62 -4.54
CA ASP A 123 0.67 -17.32 -5.61
C ASP A 123 -0.49 -16.47 -6.17
N GLY A 124 -0.19 -15.75 -7.26
CA GLY A 124 -1.17 -14.92 -7.96
C GLY A 124 -2.32 -15.74 -8.57
N ALA A 125 -2.06 -16.97 -9.02
CA ALA A 125 -3.11 -17.83 -9.58
C ALA A 125 -4.10 -18.29 -8.49
N TYR A 126 -3.62 -18.54 -7.27
CA TYR A 126 -4.50 -18.86 -6.16
C TYR A 126 -5.36 -17.67 -5.74
N LEU A 127 -4.80 -16.45 -5.69
CA LEU A 127 -5.56 -15.23 -5.46
C LEU A 127 -6.69 -15.07 -6.47
N VAL A 128 -6.40 -15.27 -7.75
CA VAL A 128 -7.41 -15.22 -8.82
C VAL A 128 -8.47 -16.31 -8.66
N THR A 129 -8.08 -17.51 -8.26
CA THR A 129 -9.04 -18.60 -7.97
C THR A 129 -10.02 -18.17 -6.88
N ARG A 130 -9.57 -17.51 -5.83
CA ARG A 130 -10.45 -16.96 -4.78
C ARG A 130 -11.40 -15.89 -5.32
N LEU A 131 -10.92 -15.01 -6.21
CA LEU A 131 -11.78 -14.01 -6.88
C LEU A 131 -12.85 -14.68 -7.75
N LEU A 132 -12.50 -15.73 -8.51
CA LEU A 132 -13.46 -16.47 -9.34
C LEU A 132 -14.53 -17.20 -8.51
N ILE A 133 -14.15 -17.80 -7.40
CA ILE A 133 -15.08 -18.43 -6.46
C ILE A 133 -16.06 -17.38 -5.91
N GLU A 134 -15.52 -16.20 -5.51
CA GLU A 134 -16.37 -15.13 -5.01
C GLU A 134 -17.28 -14.54 -6.09
N LEU A 135 -16.80 -14.40 -7.33
CA LEU A 135 -17.64 -13.99 -8.46
C LEU A 135 -18.81 -14.96 -8.68
N ALA A 136 -18.56 -16.28 -8.63
CA ALA A 136 -19.60 -17.29 -8.75
C ALA A 136 -20.61 -17.21 -7.60
N ARG A 137 -20.13 -16.98 -6.37
CA ARG A 137 -20.99 -16.76 -5.19
C ARG A 137 -21.84 -15.50 -5.35
N ALA A 138 -21.22 -14.39 -5.75
CA ALA A 138 -21.89 -13.12 -5.98
C ALA A 138 -23.06 -13.25 -6.98
N LYS A 139 -22.82 -13.91 -8.12
CA LYS A 139 -23.87 -14.19 -9.10
C LYS A 139 -25.02 -15.03 -8.55
N LYS A 140 -24.71 -16.02 -7.73
CA LYS A 140 -25.71 -16.89 -7.11
C LYS A 140 -26.56 -16.15 -6.06
N GLU A 141 -25.93 -15.27 -5.29
CA GLU A 141 -26.55 -14.57 -4.16
C GLU A 141 -27.11 -13.19 -4.54
N GLY A 142 -26.86 -12.71 -5.78
CA GLY A 142 -27.45 -11.49 -6.32
C GLY A 142 -26.73 -10.20 -5.88
N TYR A 143 -25.43 -10.25 -5.59
CA TYR A 143 -24.58 -9.07 -5.40
C TYR A 143 -23.46 -9.02 -6.45
N THR A 144 -22.62 -7.98 -6.42
CA THR A 144 -21.48 -7.80 -7.35
C THR A 144 -20.18 -7.72 -6.58
N LEU A 145 -19.04 -8.03 -7.24
CA LEU A 145 -17.72 -7.87 -6.61
C LEU A 145 -17.45 -6.41 -6.23
N GLU A 146 -17.86 -5.46 -7.07
CA GLU A 146 -17.74 -4.02 -6.83
C GLU A 146 -18.38 -3.62 -5.50
N SER A 147 -19.50 -4.24 -5.13
CA SER A 147 -20.21 -3.94 -3.89
C SER A 147 -19.43 -4.30 -2.64
N LEU A 148 -18.47 -5.24 -2.73
CA LEU A 148 -17.65 -5.67 -1.61
C LEU A 148 -16.62 -4.61 -1.18
N ILE A 149 -16.25 -3.71 -2.08
CA ILE A 149 -15.28 -2.65 -1.84
C ILE A 149 -15.86 -1.24 -2.06
N ALA A 150 -17.18 -1.13 -2.17
CA ALA A 150 -17.84 0.15 -2.45
C ALA A 150 -17.60 1.22 -1.37
N ASP A 151 -17.26 0.81 -0.17
CA ASP A 151 -16.95 1.69 0.96
C ASP A 151 -15.44 1.87 1.21
N LEU A 152 -14.59 1.40 0.30
CA LEU A 152 -13.16 1.69 0.34
C LEU A 152 -12.92 3.17 0.02
N ALA A 153 -12.43 3.92 0.99
CA ALA A 153 -12.01 5.30 0.76
C ALA A 153 -10.69 5.32 -0.01
N GLU A 154 -10.68 6.05 -1.13
CA GLU A 154 -9.48 6.30 -1.92
C GLU A 154 -8.92 7.68 -1.57
N PRO A 155 -7.59 7.86 -1.54
CA PRO A 155 -7.03 9.20 -1.36
C PRO A 155 -7.38 10.09 -2.56
N ALA A 156 -7.55 11.39 -2.32
CA ALA A 156 -7.76 12.35 -3.40
C ALA A 156 -6.52 12.47 -4.29
N GLU A 157 -5.34 12.34 -3.70
CA GLU A 157 -4.06 12.42 -4.41
C GLU A 157 -3.03 11.44 -3.82
N SER A 158 -2.16 10.91 -4.70
CA SER A 158 -0.98 10.14 -4.29
C SER A 158 0.20 10.42 -5.20
N LYS A 159 1.42 10.42 -4.65
CA LYS A 159 2.65 10.62 -5.42
C LYS A 159 3.84 9.92 -4.77
N GLU A 160 4.68 9.30 -5.62
CA GLU A 160 5.99 8.78 -5.22
C GLU A 160 7.10 9.66 -5.81
N PHE A 161 8.08 10.01 -4.97
CA PHE A 161 9.34 10.59 -5.39
C PHE A 161 10.46 9.59 -5.11
N ARG A 162 11.39 9.46 -6.06
CA ARG A 162 12.56 8.61 -5.93
C ARG A 162 13.80 9.50 -5.93
N MET A 163 14.37 9.73 -4.76
CA MET A 163 15.50 10.64 -4.55
C MET A 163 16.80 9.83 -4.50
N ASN A 164 17.69 10.04 -5.47
CA ASN A 164 18.96 9.35 -5.54
C ASN A 164 19.93 9.86 -4.45
N ILE A 165 20.66 8.95 -3.84
CA ILE A 165 21.78 9.26 -2.92
C ILE A 165 23.07 9.25 -3.74
N LEU A 166 23.84 10.36 -3.68
CA LEU A 166 24.98 10.60 -4.53
C LEU A 166 26.33 10.19 -3.90
N VAL A 167 26.31 9.59 -2.72
CA VAL A 167 27.54 9.11 -2.04
C VAL A 167 27.66 7.58 -2.11
N PRO A 168 28.89 7.04 -2.12
CA PRO A 168 29.11 5.59 -2.19
C PRO A 168 28.50 4.81 -1.01
N ASP A 169 28.62 5.34 0.21
CA ASP A 169 27.97 4.75 1.39
C ASP A 169 26.54 5.28 1.54
N PHE A 170 25.69 4.89 0.59
CA PHE A 170 24.30 5.33 0.58
C PHE A 170 23.48 4.83 1.75
N LYS A 171 23.89 3.67 2.33
CA LYS A 171 23.15 3.09 3.48
C LYS A 171 23.31 3.91 4.73
N ALA A 172 24.55 4.26 5.08
CA ALA A 172 24.81 5.09 6.25
C ALA A 172 24.21 6.49 6.08
N TYR A 173 24.35 7.09 4.89
CA TYR A 173 23.80 8.40 4.61
C TYR A 173 22.26 8.40 4.65
N GLY A 174 21.61 7.42 4.03
CA GLY A 174 20.15 7.28 4.05
C GLY A 174 19.61 7.00 5.44
N GLN A 175 20.29 6.17 6.24
CA GLN A 175 19.89 5.92 7.62
C GLN A 175 19.99 7.18 8.48
N LYS A 176 21.03 7.99 8.31
CA LYS A 176 21.15 9.28 8.97
C LYS A 176 19.96 10.19 8.67
N ILE A 177 19.52 10.27 7.40
CA ILE A 177 18.35 11.09 7.02
C ILE A 177 17.09 10.58 7.73
N ILE A 178 16.88 9.25 7.78
CA ILE A 178 15.73 8.64 8.44
C ILE A 178 15.74 8.93 9.95
N ASP A 179 16.88 8.79 10.61
CA ASP A 179 17.02 9.04 12.05
C ASP A 179 16.75 10.52 12.39
N GLU A 180 17.31 11.44 11.60
CA GLU A 180 17.07 12.88 11.76
C GLU A 180 15.61 13.25 11.46
N LEU A 181 14.97 12.64 10.45
CA LEU A 181 13.56 12.87 10.15
C LEU A 181 12.65 12.45 11.31
N ASN A 182 12.95 11.33 11.95
CA ASN A 182 12.15 10.84 13.07
C ASN A 182 12.15 11.86 14.24
N VAL A 183 13.29 12.48 14.51
CA VAL A 183 13.42 13.55 15.52
C VAL A 183 12.71 14.82 15.06
N TYR A 184 12.92 15.22 13.80
CA TYR A 184 12.31 16.41 13.23
C TYR A 184 10.78 16.31 13.22
N ALA A 185 10.23 15.20 12.75
CA ALA A 185 8.78 14.98 12.66
C ALA A 185 8.08 15.07 14.03
N ALA A 186 8.72 14.59 15.10
CA ALA A 186 8.16 14.66 16.45
C ALA A 186 8.03 16.10 16.99
N SER A 187 8.72 17.07 16.40
CA SER A 187 8.67 18.48 16.81
C SER A 187 7.77 19.36 15.94
N GLN A 188 7.23 18.81 14.84
CA GLN A 188 6.42 19.61 13.91
C GLN A 188 4.95 19.67 14.36
N PRO A 189 4.32 20.85 14.32
CA PRO A 189 2.90 20.99 14.61
C PRO A 189 2.08 20.24 13.56
N GLY A 190 1.01 19.57 13.98
CA GLY A 190 0.11 18.84 13.06
C GLY A 190 0.66 17.54 12.50
N TRP A 191 1.92 17.17 12.83
CA TRP A 191 2.55 15.91 12.42
C TRP A 191 2.47 14.88 13.54
N SER A 192 2.23 13.62 13.19
CA SER A 192 2.28 12.51 14.13
C SER A 192 2.98 11.30 13.50
N VAL A 193 4.08 10.87 14.11
CA VAL A 193 4.80 9.66 13.68
C VAL A 193 3.90 8.46 13.94
N ALA A 194 3.70 7.61 12.92
CA ALA A 194 2.89 6.41 13.06
C ALA A 194 3.52 5.45 14.07
N PRO A 195 2.76 4.85 14.99
CA PRO A 195 3.30 3.98 16.01
C PRO A 195 3.83 2.65 15.47
N ASP A 196 3.33 2.22 14.30
CA ASP A 196 3.63 0.96 13.62
C ASP A 196 4.63 1.16 12.45
N ASN A 197 5.71 1.90 12.70
CA ASN A 197 6.80 2.08 11.75
C ASN A 197 7.80 0.91 11.82
N PHE A 198 7.77 0.04 10.83
CA PHE A 198 8.71 -1.08 10.71
C PHE A 198 9.82 -0.81 9.69
N GLU A 199 9.66 0.19 8.84
CA GLU A 199 10.71 0.69 7.94
C GLU A 199 10.59 2.20 7.73
N GLY A 200 11.70 2.91 7.70
CA GLY A 200 11.71 4.35 7.48
C GLY A 200 10.92 5.12 8.53
N VAL A 201 10.36 6.25 8.11
CA VAL A 201 9.51 7.11 8.96
C VAL A 201 8.20 7.40 8.24
N ARG A 202 7.09 6.87 8.75
CA ARG A 202 5.75 7.22 8.33
C ARG A 202 5.19 8.28 9.27
N VAL A 203 4.70 9.37 8.69
CA VAL A 203 4.13 10.50 9.42
C VAL A 203 2.74 10.77 8.88
N ASN A 204 1.77 10.90 9.78
CA ASN A 204 0.43 11.38 9.45
C ASN A 204 0.37 12.91 9.69
N LEU A 205 -0.32 13.62 8.83
CA LEU A 205 -0.51 15.06 8.89
C LEU A 205 -2.00 15.38 9.00
N ASP A 206 -2.31 16.35 9.83
CA ASP A 206 -3.70 16.80 10.01
C ASP A 206 -4.20 17.62 8.81
N LYS A 207 -5.49 18.03 8.87
CA LYS A 207 -6.13 18.79 7.80
C LYS A 207 -5.47 20.15 7.49
N ALA A 208 -4.85 20.79 8.48
CA ALA A 208 -4.17 22.05 8.27
C ALA A 208 -2.82 21.88 7.56
N HIS A 209 -2.26 20.67 7.59
CA HIS A 209 -0.93 20.34 7.09
C HIS A 209 -0.97 19.36 5.88
N GLY A 210 -2.08 19.34 5.14
CA GLY A 210 -2.22 18.57 3.89
C GLY A 210 -3.07 17.31 3.99
N ASP A 211 -3.70 17.02 5.16
CA ASP A 211 -4.71 15.96 5.34
C ASP A 211 -4.29 14.60 4.77
N GLY A 212 -3.17 14.07 5.24
CA GLY A 212 -2.64 12.86 4.64
C GLY A 212 -1.49 12.22 5.40
N TRP A 213 -0.59 11.59 4.67
CA TRP A 213 0.60 10.97 5.24
C TRP A 213 1.75 10.95 4.23
N PHE A 214 2.95 10.84 4.73
CA PHE A 214 4.10 10.44 3.94
C PHE A 214 4.89 9.31 4.61
N LEU A 215 5.60 8.54 3.79
CA LEU A 215 6.59 7.57 4.22
C LEU A 215 7.91 7.83 3.48
N LEU A 216 8.95 8.16 4.23
CA LEU A 216 10.33 8.21 3.76
C LEU A 216 11.05 6.95 4.22
N ARG A 217 11.62 6.18 3.30
CA ARG A 217 12.33 4.94 3.61
C ARG A 217 13.59 4.77 2.77
N LEU A 218 14.51 3.96 3.21
CA LEU A 218 15.69 3.60 2.41
C LEU A 218 15.34 2.44 1.47
N SER A 219 15.81 2.49 0.21
CA SER A 219 15.74 1.32 -0.67
C SER A 219 16.69 0.22 -0.18
N LEU A 220 16.25 -1.04 -0.31
CA LEU A 220 17.08 -2.19 0.10
C LEU A 220 18.23 -2.45 -0.86
N HIS A 221 18.06 -2.15 -2.14
CA HIS A 221 18.98 -2.53 -3.20
C HIS A 221 19.62 -1.36 -3.93
N ASP A 222 18.89 -0.28 -4.11
CA ASP A 222 19.30 0.87 -4.91
C ASP A 222 19.75 2.03 -4.01
N PRO A 223 20.69 2.87 -4.47
CA PRO A 223 21.16 4.05 -3.74
C PRO A 223 20.13 5.19 -3.81
N LEU A 224 18.94 4.98 -3.28
CA LEU A 224 17.86 5.95 -3.29
C LEU A 224 16.94 5.86 -2.06
N ILE A 225 16.26 6.96 -1.79
CA ILE A 225 15.22 7.10 -0.80
C ILE A 225 13.89 7.31 -1.53
N PRO A 226 12.97 6.31 -1.53
CA PRO A 226 11.60 6.53 -1.94
C PRO A 226 10.85 7.35 -0.87
N LEU A 227 10.08 8.32 -1.35
CA LEU A 227 9.11 9.09 -0.56
C LEU A 227 7.73 8.86 -1.17
N ASN A 228 6.85 8.22 -0.44
CA ASN A 228 5.45 8.09 -0.80
C ASN A 228 4.63 9.11 -0.03
N ILE A 229 3.75 9.82 -0.72
CA ILE A 229 2.83 10.80 -0.14
C ILE A 229 1.42 10.48 -0.62
N GLU A 230 0.45 10.48 0.29
CA GLU A 230 -0.99 10.47 -0.02
C GLU A 230 -1.70 11.57 0.76
N SER A 231 -2.77 12.10 0.18
CA SER A 231 -3.65 13.06 0.83
C SER A 231 -5.10 12.79 0.48
N ASP A 232 -5.98 13.01 1.46
CA ASP A 232 -7.43 12.95 1.30
C ASP A 232 -8.02 14.28 0.78
N SER A 233 -7.16 15.30 0.59
CA SER A 233 -7.52 16.63 0.08
C SER A 233 -6.80 16.96 -1.23
N VAL A 234 -7.50 17.61 -2.16
CA VAL A 234 -6.91 18.10 -3.41
C VAL A 234 -5.87 19.19 -3.12
N GLY A 235 -4.67 19.06 -3.68
CA GLY A 235 -3.52 19.92 -3.41
C GLY A 235 -2.72 19.53 -2.15
N GLY A 236 -3.21 18.59 -1.35
CA GLY A 236 -2.58 18.19 -0.10
C GLY A 236 -1.22 17.50 -0.29
N VAL A 237 -1.04 16.71 -1.34
CA VAL A 237 0.28 16.12 -1.67
C VAL A 237 1.33 17.21 -1.89
N ARG A 238 0.96 18.30 -2.57
CA ARG A 238 1.86 19.43 -2.79
C ARG A 238 2.18 20.17 -1.49
N GLN A 239 1.18 20.36 -0.63
CA GLN A 239 1.37 20.98 0.68
C GLN A 239 2.31 20.14 1.55
N ILE A 240 2.09 18.82 1.66
CA ILE A 240 2.97 17.92 2.40
C ILE A 240 4.40 17.96 1.86
N ALA A 241 4.58 17.94 0.54
CA ALA A 241 5.90 18.08 -0.08
C ALA A 241 6.57 19.41 0.27
N ALA A 242 5.82 20.51 0.29
CA ALA A 242 6.33 21.85 0.66
C ALA A 242 6.73 21.92 2.15
N GLU A 243 5.98 21.30 3.04
CA GLU A 243 6.30 21.25 4.47
C GLU A 243 7.50 20.36 4.78
N LEU A 244 7.73 19.30 3.97
CA LEU A 244 8.91 18.42 4.11
C LEU A 244 10.18 19.01 3.47
N ALA A 245 10.05 19.90 2.49
CA ALA A 245 11.17 20.48 1.74
C ALA A 245 12.24 21.15 2.63
N PRO A 246 11.92 21.94 3.67
CA PRO A 246 12.92 22.54 4.56
C PRO A 246 13.81 21.52 5.27
N PHE A 247 13.26 20.38 5.64
CA PHE A 247 14.03 19.29 6.24
C PHE A 247 14.97 18.64 5.24
N LEU A 248 14.54 18.41 3.99
CA LEU A 248 15.34 17.70 2.98
C LEU A 248 16.39 18.57 2.30
N ARG A 249 16.18 19.89 2.23
CA ARG A 249 17.07 20.82 1.53
C ARG A 249 18.54 20.81 2.00
N PRO A 250 18.86 20.65 3.30
CA PRO A 250 20.26 20.60 3.76
C PRO A 250 21.05 19.36 3.33
N PHE A 251 20.39 18.30 2.85
CA PHE A 251 21.06 17.07 2.43
C PHE A 251 21.56 17.17 0.99
N ASP A 252 22.71 17.82 0.78
CA ASP A 252 23.31 18.13 -0.51
C ASP A 252 23.69 16.90 -1.37
N GLN A 253 23.81 15.72 -0.74
CA GLN A 253 24.06 14.45 -1.40
C GLN A 253 22.80 13.63 -1.65
N LEU A 254 21.61 14.23 -1.49
CA LEU A 254 20.31 13.67 -1.86
C LEU A 254 19.72 14.47 -3.03
N ASP A 255 19.41 13.81 -4.14
CA ASP A 255 18.75 14.46 -5.27
C ASP A 255 17.27 14.75 -4.98
N THR A 256 17.03 15.93 -4.43
CA THR A 256 15.68 16.40 -4.07
C THR A 256 15.01 17.26 -5.16
N GLY A 257 15.67 17.43 -6.32
CA GLY A 257 15.24 18.39 -7.36
C GLY A 257 13.78 18.21 -7.80
N ALA A 258 13.35 16.99 -8.04
CA ALA A 258 11.98 16.70 -8.47
C ALA A 258 10.94 17.03 -7.38
N LEU A 259 11.25 16.78 -6.11
CA LEU A 259 10.39 17.12 -4.98
C LEU A 259 10.27 18.64 -4.81
N LEU A 260 11.41 19.37 -4.80
CA LEU A 260 11.44 20.81 -4.61
C LEU A 260 10.70 21.54 -5.74
N ALA A 261 10.91 21.12 -6.99
CA ALA A 261 10.20 21.68 -8.14
C ALA A 261 8.67 21.45 -8.03
N PHE A 262 8.25 20.27 -7.59
CA PHE A 262 6.83 19.96 -7.39
C PHE A 262 6.23 20.77 -6.22
N ALA A 263 6.95 20.93 -5.13
CA ALA A 263 6.54 21.73 -3.98
C ALA A 263 6.42 23.25 -4.30
N GLY A 264 7.13 23.72 -5.34
CA GLY A 264 7.21 25.13 -5.70
C GLY A 264 8.21 25.92 -4.86
N CYS A 265 9.28 25.21 -4.44
CA CYS A 265 10.33 25.74 -3.56
C CYS A 265 11.64 25.99 -4.31
#